data_c410715b157abbbb07fa49c9aec4db85
#
_entry.id   c410715b157abbbb07fa49c9aec4db85
#
_cell.length_a   1.000
_cell.length_b   1.000
_cell.length_c   1.000
_cell.angle_alpha   90.00
_cell.angle_beta   90.00
_cell.angle_gamma   90.00
#
_symmetry.space_group_name_H-M   'P 1'
#
loop_
_entity.id
_entity.type
_entity.pdbx_description
1 polymer ?
#
loop_
_entity_poly.entity_id
_entity_poly.type
_entity_poly.pdbx_seq_one_letter_code
_entity_poly.pdbx_strand_id
1 'polypeptide(L)'
;MAGRKLQPGEIPALAMEYILHGLRNICYGEIILVAQDGVLMQVEWNEKRRLDCWQDAGAGMCPYSSAALQEIAARIRKEFGLLQYGKLVLVIRHGRLLQIERTEKQRFTGLDGEGI
;
A
#
# COMPACT_ATOMS: atom_id res chain seq x y z
N MET A 1 5.25 -26.03 1.38
CA MET A 1 6.58 -25.56 1.52
C MET A 1 6.65 -24.17 2.10
N ALA A 2 7.48 -24.01 3.04
CA ALA A 2 7.63 -22.72 3.66
C ALA A 2 8.26 -21.79 2.66
N GLY A 3 7.70 -20.62 2.54
CA GLY A 3 8.27 -19.63 1.69
C GLY A 3 9.59 -19.13 2.25
N ARG A 4 10.35 -18.51 1.41
CA ARG A 4 11.55 -17.88 1.89
C ARG A 4 11.18 -16.61 2.65
N LYS A 5 12.11 -16.18 3.46
CA LYS A 5 11.92 -14.97 4.22
C LYS A 5 12.00 -13.77 3.29
N LEU A 6 11.12 -12.82 3.48
CA LEU A 6 11.18 -11.59 2.70
C LEU A 6 12.34 -10.74 3.17
N GLN A 7 12.96 -10.05 2.22
CA GLN A 7 14.06 -9.15 2.51
C GLN A 7 13.52 -7.73 2.69
N PRO A 8 14.24 -6.89 3.40
CA PRO A 8 13.83 -5.50 3.54
C PRO A 8 13.65 -4.84 2.18
N GLY A 9 12.56 -4.11 2.05
CA GLY A 9 12.27 -3.42 0.80
C GLY A 9 11.62 -4.27 -0.26
N GLU A 10 11.48 -5.55 -0.02
CA GLU A 10 10.95 -6.46 -1.03
C GLU A 10 9.44 -6.51 -0.99
N ILE A 11 8.82 -6.40 -2.16
CA ILE A 11 7.39 -6.66 -2.32
C ILE A 11 7.30 -7.83 -3.27
N PRO A 12 6.93 -9.02 -2.77
CA PRO A 12 6.86 -10.18 -3.66
C PRO A 12 5.77 -10.02 -4.71
N ALA A 13 5.91 -10.77 -5.80
CA ALA A 13 5.01 -10.64 -6.93
C ALA A 13 3.55 -10.82 -6.53
N LEU A 14 3.27 -11.79 -5.68
CA LEU A 14 1.89 -12.02 -5.26
C LEU A 14 1.33 -10.83 -4.49
N ALA A 15 2.15 -10.21 -3.66
CA ALA A 15 1.70 -9.03 -2.93
C ALA A 15 1.46 -7.88 -3.87
N MET A 16 2.34 -7.69 -4.86
CA MET A 16 2.15 -6.61 -5.82
C MET A 16 0.89 -6.84 -6.65
N GLU A 17 0.62 -8.09 -7.03
CA GLU A 17 -0.60 -8.38 -7.76
C GLU A 17 -1.84 -8.04 -6.94
N TYR A 18 -1.79 -8.34 -5.65
CA TYR A 18 -2.88 -8.02 -4.76
C TYR A 18 -3.10 -6.51 -4.69
N ILE A 19 -2.00 -5.76 -4.61
CA ILE A 19 -2.06 -4.30 -4.58
C ILE A 19 -2.64 -3.75 -5.88
N LEU A 20 -2.15 -4.24 -7.01
CA LEU A 20 -2.61 -3.74 -8.29
C LEU A 20 -4.06 -4.13 -8.55
N HIS A 21 -4.46 -5.30 -8.07
CA HIS A 21 -5.85 -5.71 -8.17
C HIS A 21 -6.74 -4.72 -7.41
N GLY A 22 -6.29 -4.29 -6.23
CA GLY A 22 -7.02 -3.28 -5.47
C GLY A 22 -7.11 -1.97 -6.22
N LEU A 23 -6.01 -1.56 -6.83
CA LEU A 23 -6.03 -0.31 -7.58
C LEU A 23 -7.00 -0.35 -8.75
N ARG A 24 -7.22 -1.54 -9.32
CA ARG A 24 -8.16 -1.67 -10.42
C ARG A 24 -9.61 -1.75 -9.98
N ASN A 25 -9.84 -2.09 -8.72
CA ASN A 25 -11.19 -2.40 -8.27
C ASN A 25 -11.74 -1.50 -7.19
N ILE A 26 -10.90 -0.80 -6.45
CA ILE A 26 -11.35 0.08 -5.39
C ILE A 26 -11.70 1.44 -5.98
N CYS A 27 -12.91 1.90 -5.71
CA CYS A 27 -13.33 3.21 -6.16
C CYS A 27 -12.98 4.27 -5.12
N TYR A 28 -13.22 3.97 -3.85
CA TYR A 28 -12.89 4.86 -2.74
C TYR A 28 -12.28 4.03 -1.63
N GLY A 29 -11.14 4.44 -1.16
CA GLY A 29 -10.52 3.73 -0.06
C GLY A 29 -9.02 3.86 -0.06
N GLU A 30 -8.39 2.88 0.55
CA GLU A 30 -6.95 2.88 0.74
C GLU A 30 -6.41 1.48 0.65
N ILE A 31 -5.16 1.40 0.21
CA ILE A 31 -4.40 0.16 0.32
C ILE A 31 -3.23 0.49 1.22
N ILE A 32 -3.01 -0.31 2.25
CA ILE A 32 -2.02 -0.02 3.28
C ILE A 32 -1.01 -1.15 3.34
N LEU A 33 0.27 -0.77 3.19
CA LEU A 33 1.38 -1.70 3.34
C LEU A 33 2.06 -1.40 4.65
N VAL A 34 2.23 -2.41 5.49
CA VAL A 34 2.84 -2.24 6.80
C VAL A 34 4.24 -2.85 6.78
N ALA A 35 5.22 -2.08 7.26
CA ALA A 35 6.60 -2.51 7.31
C ALA A 35 7.13 -2.53 8.72
N GLN A 36 7.98 -3.50 9.00
CA GLN A 36 8.70 -3.59 10.25
C GLN A 36 10.11 -4.02 9.90
N ASP A 37 11.10 -3.23 10.33
CA ASP A 37 12.50 -3.47 9.96
C ASP A 37 12.67 -3.51 8.45
N GLY A 38 11.88 -2.71 7.76
CA GLY A 38 11.92 -2.67 6.31
C GLY A 38 11.21 -3.81 5.61
N VAL A 39 10.75 -4.80 6.35
CA VAL A 39 10.14 -6.00 5.79
C VAL A 39 8.63 -5.83 5.72
N LEU A 40 8.07 -6.20 4.58
CA LEU A 40 6.62 -6.13 4.40
C LEU A 40 5.93 -7.15 5.30
N MET A 41 5.08 -6.66 6.18
CA MET A 41 4.38 -7.50 7.13
C MET A 41 2.97 -7.83 6.70
N GLN A 42 2.28 -6.88 6.10
CA GLN A 42 0.92 -7.13 5.64
C GLN A 42 0.47 -6.07 4.66
N VAL A 43 -0.53 -6.41 3.89
CA VAL A 43 -1.19 -5.49 2.97
C VAL A 43 -2.67 -5.54 3.28
N GLU A 44 -3.27 -4.38 3.46
CA GLU A 44 -4.68 -4.27 3.78
C GLU A 44 -5.39 -3.44 2.75
N TRP A 45 -6.64 -3.79 2.49
CA TRP A 45 -7.55 -2.96 1.70
C TRP A 45 -8.56 -2.37 2.65
N ASN A 46 -8.82 -1.08 2.51
CA ASN A 46 -9.87 -0.42 3.25
C ASN A 46 -10.77 0.26 2.22
N GLU A 47 -11.82 -0.41 1.84
CA GLU A 47 -12.69 0.08 0.80
C GLU A 47 -13.92 0.74 1.42
N LYS A 48 -14.25 1.93 0.94
CA LYS A 48 -15.39 2.68 1.42
C LYS A 48 -16.43 2.78 0.32
N ARG A 49 -17.67 2.63 0.71
CA ARG A 49 -18.77 2.76 -0.22
C ARG A 49 -19.65 3.92 0.19
N ARG A 50 -19.84 4.81 -0.75
CA ARG A 50 -20.68 5.97 -0.50
C ARG A 50 -22.09 5.65 -0.96
N LEU A 51 -23.04 5.78 -0.06
CA LEU A 51 -24.40 5.39 -0.38
C LEU A 51 -25.05 6.31 -1.38
N ASP A 52 -24.61 7.55 -1.43
CA ASP A 52 -25.18 8.52 -2.36
C ASP A 52 -24.73 8.26 -3.80
N CYS A 53 -23.65 7.51 -3.99
CA CYS A 53 -23.19 7.21 -5.33
C CYS A 53 -22.80 5.74 -5.47
N TRP A 54 -23.47 4.89 -4.70
CA TRP A 54 -23.12 3.50 -4.70
C TRP A 54 -23.40 2.82 -6.04
N GLN A 55 -24.26 3.41 -6.86
CA GLN A 55 -24.53 2.87 -8.17
C GLN A 55 -23.31 2.94 -9.08
N ASP A 56 -22.45 3.89 -8.82
CA ASP A 56 -21.23 4.04 -9.58
C ASP A 56 -20.13 3.15 -9.06
N ALA A 57 -20.30 2.64 -7.86
CA ALA A 57 -19.28 1.80 -7.26
C ALA A 57 -19.18 0.51 -8.05
N GLY A 58 -17.97 0.13 -8.36
CA GLY A 58 -17.77 -1.12 -9.06
C GLY A 58 -18.11 -1.03 -10.53
N ALA A 59 -18.18 0.15 -11.07
CA ALA A 59 -18.36 0.29 -12.49
C ALA A 59 -17.25 -0.42 -13.25
N GLY A 60 -16.21 -0.77 -12.56
CA GLY A 60 -15.21 -1.66 -13.12
C GLY A 60 -14.28 -1.02 -14.13
N MET A 61 -14.40 0.24 -14.30
CA MET A 61 -13.54 0.92 -15.27
C MET A 61 -12.23 1.28 -14.61
N CYS A 62 -11.22 0.50 -14.92
CA CYS A 62 -9.88 0.82 -14.47
C CYS A 62 -9.33 1.94 -15.34
N PRO A 63 -8.99 3.09 -14.77
CA PRO A 63 -8.51 4.21 -15.58
C PRO A 63 -7.06 4.05 -16.03
N TYR A 64 -6.41 2.97 -15.64
CA TYR A 64 -4.99 2.81 -15.92
C TYR A 64 -4.74 1.78 -17.00
N SER A 65 -3.84 2.14 -17.91
CA SER A 65 -3.32 1.17 -18.87
C SER A 65 -2.32 0.26 -18.15
N SER A 66 -1.94 -0.81 -18.83
CA SER A 66 -0.92 -1.70 -18.29
C SER A 66 0.37 -0.94 -18.03
N ALA A 67 0.74 -0.05 -18.94
CA ALA A 67 1.97 0.72 -18.76
C ALA A 67 1.88 1.62 -17.52
N ALA A 68 0.72 2.25 -17.32
CA ALA A 68 0.55 3.11 -16.16
C ALA A 68 0.62 2.31 -14.87
N LEU A 69 0.04 1.11 -14.86
CA LEU A 69 0.10 0.27 -13.67
C LEU A 69 1.53 -0.16 -13.36
N GLN A 70 2.33 -0.40 -14.41
CA GLN A 70 3.73 -0.74 -14.19
C GLN A 70 4.49 0.42 -13.56
N GLU A 71 4.20 1.63 -14.00
CA GLU A 71 4.83 2.79 -13.41
C GLU A 71 4.42 2.98 -11.96
N ILE A 72 3.15 2.76 -11.69
CA ILE A 72 2.67 2.84 -10.31
C ILE A 72 3.36 1.80 -9.45
N ALA A 73 3.48 0.59 -9.96
CA ALA A 73 4.16 -0.47 -9.23
C ALA A 73 5.60 -0.08 -8.90
N ALA A 74 6.30 0.50 -9.88
CA ALA A 74 7.67 0.92 -9.68
C ALA A 74 7.75 2.00 -8.59
N ARG A 75 6.80 2.94 -8.60
CA ARG A 75 6.76 3.99 -7.60
C ARG A 75 6.48 3.41 -6.21
N ILE A 76 5.57 2.46 -6.13
CA ILE A 76 5.27 1.81 -4.86
C ILE A 76 6.50 1.11 -4.33
N ARG A 77 7.23 0.39 -5.18
CA ARG A 77 8.43 -0.30 -4.74
C ARG A 77 9.48 0.69 -4.23
N LYS A 78 9.61 1.81 -4.91
CA LYS A 78 10.57 2.81 -4.50
C LYS A 78 10.22 3.39 -3.14
N GLU A 79 8.96 3.77 -2.96
CA GLU A 79 8.54 4.37 -1.70
C GLU A 79 8.61 3.36 -0.56
N PHE A 80 8.21 2.13 -0.84
CA PHE A 80 8.28 1.11 0.20
C PHE A 80 9.71 0.83 0.61
N GLY A 81 10.64 0.89 -0.35
CA GLY A 81 12.04 0.65 -0.06
C GLY A 81 12.66 1.66 0.90
N LEU A 82 12.02 2.80 1.06
CA LEU A 82 12.51 3.82 2.00
C LEU A 82 11.94 3.65 3.39
N LEU A 83 10.99 2.75 3.56
CA LEU A 83 10.25 2.61 4.80
C LEU A 83 10.91 1.58 5.70
N GLN A 84 11.12 1.94 6.96
CA GLN A 84 11.69 1.01 7.94
C GLN A 84 10.62 0.53 8.91
N TYR A 85 9.98 1.45 9.58
CA TYR A 85 8.94 1.15 10.55
C TYR A 85 7.76 2.05 10.25
N GLY A 86 6.66 1.47 9.87
CA GLY A 86 5.49 2.29 9.61
C GLY A 86 4.66 1.73 8.50
N LYS A 87 4.09 2.61 7.71
CA LYS A 87 3.18 2.16 6.68
C LYS A 87 3.21 3.06 5.46
N LEU A 88 2.85 2.48 4.35
CA LEU A 88 2.67 3.18 3.09
C LEU A 88 1.20 3.08 2.75
N VAL A 89 0.55 4.22 2.55
CA VAL A 89 -0.89 4.26 2.30
C VAL A 89 -1.13 4.79 0.89
N LEU A 90 -1.87 4.01 0.12
CA LEU A 90 -2.25 4.40 -1.24
C LEU A 90 -3.69 4.87 -1.18
N VAL A 91 -3.91 6.16 -1.40
CA VAL A 91 -5.23 6.75 -1.28
C VAL A 91 -5.91 6.77 -2.64
N ILE A 92 -7.09 6.16 -2.71
CA ILE A 92 -7.83 6.00 -3.96
C ILE A 92 -9.16 6.73 -3.86
N ARG A 93 -9.46 7.54 -4.87
CA ARG A 93 -10.75 8.22 -4.98
C ARG A 93 -11.16 8.23 -6.44
N HIS A 94 -12.43 7.97 -6.67
CA HIS A 94 -12.98 7.91 -8.03
C HIS A 94 -12.20 6.93 -8.90
N GLY A 95 -11.75 5.83 -8.27
CA GLY A 95 -11.01 4.80 -8.99
C GLY A 95 -9.59 5.18 -9.33
N ARG A 96 -9.10 6.31 -8.84
CA ARG A 96 -7.76 6.79 -9.16
C ARG A 96 -6.90 6.90 -7.93
N LEU A 97 -5.65 6.54 -8.09
CA LEU A 97 -4.67 6.71 -7.04
C LEU A 97 -4.33 8.19 -6.96
N LEU A 98 -4.73 8.84 -5.87
CA LEU A 98 -4.51 10.26 -5.70
C LEU A 98 -3.18 10.58 -5.06
N GLN A 99 -2.79 9.78 -4.09
CA GLN A 99 -1.55 10.07 -3.39
C GLN A 99 -1.03 8.83 -2.70
N ILE A 100 0.26 8.87 -2.42
CA ILE A 100 0.94 7.83 -1.67
C ILE A 100 1.48 8.52 -0.43
N GLU A 101 1.07 8.03 0.74
CA GLU A 101 1.49 8.60 2.01
C GLU A 101 2.42 7.62 2.69
N ARG A 102 3.51 8.13 3.20
CA ARG A 102 4.44 7.29 3.93
C ARG A 102 4.52 7.78 5.36
N THR A 103 4.17 6.92 6.30
CA THR A 103 4.27 7.21 7.71
C THR A 103 5.42 6.42 8.25
N GLU A 104 6.41 7.12 8.78
CA GLU A 104 7.57 6.49 9.35
C GLU A 104 7.51 6.68 10.86
N LYS A 105 7.69 5.60 11.62
CA LYS A 105 7.68 5.69 13.07
C LYS A 105 9.08 5.51 13.59
N GLN A 106 9.41 6.30 14.58
CA GLN A 106 10.71 6.24 15.21
C GLN A 106 10.53 5.56 16.54
N ARG A 107 11.30 4.54 16.80
CA ARG A 107 11.23 3.84 18.07
C ARG A 107 12.41 4.25 18.93
N PHE A 108 12.09 4.68 20.13
CA PHE A 108 13.10 5.03 21.10
C PHE A 108 12.99 4.03 22.21
N THR A 109 13.86 3.02 22.16
CA THR A 109 13.83 1.96 23.15
C THR A 109 15.09 1.99 23.97
N GLY A 110 15.07 1.31 25.09
CA GLY A 110 16.24 1.22 25.92
C GLY A 110 16.60 2.53 26.53
N LEU A 111 17.76 2.99 26.22
CA LEU A 111 18.31 4.15 26.87
C LEU A 111 17.46 5.38 26.74
N ASP A 112 16.92 5.57 25.58
CA ASP A 112 16.19 6.79 25.34
C ASP A 112 14.92 6.84 26.14
N GLY A 113 14.29 5.71 26.30
CA GLY A 113 13.03 5.70 26.99
C GLY A 113 13.17 6.11 28.44
N GLU A 114 14.21 5.70 29.05
CA GLU A 114 14.33 5.98 30.44
C GLU A 114 14.83 7.37 30.71
N GLY A 115 15.49 7.93 29.77
CA GLY A 115 15.99 9.26 29.95
C GLY A 115 14.91 10.31 29.93
N ILE A 116 13.74 9.93 29.68
CA ILE A 116 12.68 10.91 29.47
C ILE A 116 11.68 10.94 30.57
#